data_96c2b928f9221a55bee9be751e3e62b9
#
_entry.id   96c2b928f9221a55bee9be751e3e62b9
#
_cell.length_a   1.000
_cell.length_b   1.000
_cell.length_c   1.000
_cell.angle_alpha   90.00
_cell.angle_beta   90.00
_cell.angle_gamma   90.00
#
_symmetry.space_group_name_H-M   'P 1'
#
loop_
_entity.id
_entity.type
_entity.pdbx_description
1 polymer ?
#
loop_
_entity_poly.entity_id
_entity_poly.type
_entity_poly.pdbx_seq_one_letter_code
_entity_poly.pdbx_strand_id
1 'polypeptide(L)'
;MQKITLEEYEQKVNNKEAFVIDYYTDWCVACQEMMPIVEEIASTASVPFYKVNIDEAPDMKDKARIKAIPMLMMYKDGRMREFVFGKVEKEKIQTKLNRISK
;
A
#
# COMPACT_ATOMS: atom_id res chain seq x y z
N MET A 1 -8.24 -5.38 5.27
CA MET A 1 -7.63 -5.31 3.91
C MET A 1 -7.34 -6.70 3.41
N GLN A 2 -7.56 -6.93 2.14
CA GLN A 2 -7.25 -8.21 1.51
C GLN A 2 -5.80 -8.24 1.04
N LYS A 3 -5.21 -9.43 1.00
CA LYS A 3 -3.89 -9.62 0.39
C LYS A 3 -4.02 -9.56 -1.13
N ILE A 4 -2.95 -9.13 -1.79
CA ILE A 4 -2.90 -9.07 -3.26
C ILE A 4 -1.67 -9.84 -3.74
N THR A 5 -1.85 -10.61 -4.81
CA THR A 5 -0.76 -11.37 -5.43
C THR A 5 -0.04 -10.53 -6.48
N LEU A 6 1.15 -10.98 -6.90
CA LEU A 6 1.88 -10.32 -7.99
C LEU A 6 1.04 -10.27 -9.27
N GLU A 7 0.35 -11.37 -9.59
CA GLU A 7 -0.49 -11.43 -10.77
C GLU A 7 -1.62 -10.40 -10.71
N GLU A 8 -2.31 -10.32 -9.58
CA GLU A 8 -3.39 -9.34 -9.38
C GLU A 8 -2.86 -7.91 -9.46
N TYR A 9 -1.69 -7.66 -8.86
CA TYR A 9 -1.01 -6.37 -8.92
C TYR A 9 -0.74 -5.97 -10.39
N GLU A 10 -0.18 -6.89 -11.16
CA GLU A 10 0.15 -6.61 -12.56
C GLU A 10 -1.08 -6.33 -13.40
N GLN A 11 -2.19 -7.03 -13.13
CA GLN A 11 -3.46 -6.78 -13.81
C GLN A 11 -3.98 -5.37 -13.51
N LYS A 12 -3.90 -4.95 -12.24
CA LYS A 12 -4.35 -3.61 -11.83
C LYS A 12 -3.50 -2.51 -12.46
N VAL A 13 -2.19 -2.72 -12.50
CA VAL A 13 -1.27 -1.78 -13.14
C VAL A 13 -1.56 -1.69 -14.64
N ASN A 14 -1.76 -2.82 -15.30
CA ASN A 14 -2.07 -2.86 -16.73
C ASN A 14 -3.41 -2.19 -17.04
N ASN A 15 -4.37 -2.32 -16.14
CA ASN A 15 -5.69 -1.69 -16.28
C ASN A 15 -5.71 -0.23 -15.82
N LYS A 16 -4.56 0.29 -15.36
CA LYS A 16 -4.40 1.67 -14.91
C LYS A 16 -5.34 2.04 -13.75
N GLU A 17 -5.63 1.06 -12.90
CA GLU A 17 -6.50 1.26 -11.74
C GLU A 17 -5.80 2.07 -10.65
N ALA A 18 -6.59 2.78 -9.84
CA ALA A 18 -6.10 3.44 -8.64
C ALA A 18 -6.24 2.47 -7.46
N PHE A 19 -5.17 2.24 -6.71
CA PHE A 19 -5.19 1.37 -5.54
C PHE A 19 -3.98 1.63 -4.65
N VAL A 20 -4.03 1.10 -3.43
CA VAL A 20 -2.99 1.30 -2.42
C VAL A 20 -2.53 -0.08 -1.91
N ILE A 21 -1.23 -0.24 -1.68
CA ILE A 21 -0.68 -1.44 -1.05
C ILE A 21 0.12 -1.05 0.19
N ASP A 22 -0.17 -1.72 1.31
CA ASP A 22 0.59 -1.64 2.55
C ASP A 22 1.55 -2.83 2.60
N TYR A 23 2.84 -2.54 2.45
CA TYR A 23 3.91 -3.56 2.54
C TYR A 23 4.40 -3.62 3.98
N TYR A 24 4.37 -4.82 4.57
CA TYR A 24 4.64 -5.02 5.99
C TYR A 24 5.26 -6.40 6.25
N THR A 25 5.62 -6.63 7.51
CA THR A 25 5.94 -7.97 8.03
C THR A 25 5.29 -8.12 9.41
N ASP A 26 5.18 -9.36 9.88
CA ASP A 26 4.55 -9.64 11.18
C ASP A 26 5.43 -9.22 12.35
N TRP A 27 6.75 -9.18 12.17
CA TRP A 27 7.70 -8.82 13.22
C TRP A 27 7.98 -7.32 13.31
N CYS A 28 7.44 -6.52 12.43
CA CYS A 28 7.68 -5.08 12.36
C CYS A 28 6.73 -4.34 13.29
N VAL A 29 7.25 -3.80 14.40
CA VAL A 29 6.42 -3.09 15.39
C VAL A 29 5.75 -1.86 14.78
N ALA A 30 6.49 -1.05 14.03
CA ALA A 30 5.93 0.12 13.36
C ALA A 30 4.82 -0.25 12.39
N CYS A 31 4.95 -1.40 11.69
CA CYS A 31 3.91 -1.90 10.80
C CYS A 31 2.64 -2.23 11.57
N GLN A 32 2.78 -2.87 12.74
CA GLN A 32 1.64 -3.22 13.58
C GLN A 32 0.91 -1.97 14.09
N GLU A 33 1.68 -0.97 14.46
CA GLU A 33 1.11 0.30 14.95
C GLU A 33 0.41 1.09 13.83
N MET A 34 0.92 0.99 12.61
CA MET A 34 0.32 1.66 11.44
C MET A 34 -0.94 0.97 10.93
N MET A 35 -1.05 -0.34 11.09
CA MET A 35 -2.13 -1.13 10.50
C MET A 35 -3.53 -0.60 10.86
N PRO A 36 -3.85 -0.31 12.12
CA PRO A 36 -5.18 0.21 12.46
C PRO A 36 -5.49 1.56 11.79
N ILE A 37 -4.46 2.41 11.65
CA ILE A 37 -4.61 3.71 10.99
C ILE A 37 -4.93 3.52 9.52
N VAL A 38 -4.20 2.64 8.86
CA VAL A 38 -4.40 2.35 7.43
C VAL A 38 -5.77 1.71 7.20
N GLU A 39 -6.17 0.78 8.07
CA GLU A 39 -7.48 0.13 7.95
C GLU A 39 -8.63 1.10 8.14
N GLU A 40 -8.48 2.06 9.06
CA GLU A 40 -9.48 3.10 9.26
C GLU A 40 -9.65 3.94 7.99
N ILE A 41 -8.54 4.36 7.39
CA ILE A 41 -8.57 5.13 6.15
C ILE A 41 -9.18 4.30 5.02
N ALA A 42 -8.79 3.03 4.91
CA ALA A 42 -9.28 2.12 3.88
C ALA A 42 -10.79 1.92 3.95
N SER A 43 -11.36 1.95 5.17
CA SER A 43 -12.79 1.70 5.36
C SER A 43 -13.69 2.75 4.70
N THR A 44 -13.17 3.95 4.46
CA THR A 44 -13.95 5.06 3.87
C THR A 44 -13.34 5.56 2.55
N ALA A 45 -12.22 4.98 2.12
CA ALA A 45 -11.54 5.44 0.90
C ALA A 45 -12.33 5.06 -0.36
N SER A 46 -12.21 5.91 -1.39
CA SER A 46 -12.81 5.65 -2.70
C SER A 46 -11.97 4.70 -3.56
N VAL A 47 -10.72 4.43 -3.16
CA VAL A 47 -9.84 3.50 -3.86
C VAL A 47 -9.59 2.28 -2.97
N PRO A 48 -9.42 1.09 -3.56
CA PRO A 48 -9.20 -0.12 -2.76
C PRO A 48 -7.80 -0.15 -2.14
N PHE A 49 -7.72 -0.71 -0.92
CA PHE A 49 -6.48 -0.92 -0.19
C PHE A 49 -6.22 -2.41 -0.06
N TYR A 50 -4.96 -2.78 -0.27
CA TYR A 50 -4.48 -4.16 -0.14
C TYR A 50 -3.25 -4.19 0.77
N LYS A 51 -2.88 -5.38 1.21
CA LYS A 51 -1.67 -5.57 2.01
C LYS A 51 -0.81 -6.70 1.42
N VAL A 52 0.49 -6.57 1.60
CA VAL A 52 1.47 -7.58 1.19
C VAL A 52 2.46 -7.78 2.32
N ASN A 53 2.52 -9.01 2.85
CA ASN A 53 3.56 -9.40 3.77
C ASN A 53 4.78 -9.79 2.93
N ILE A 54 5.84 -8.99 2.98
CA ILE A 54 7.00 -9.18 2.09
C ILE A 54 7.82 -10.43 2.43
N ASP A 55 7.64 -11.00 3.62
CA ASP A 55 8.26 -12.29 3.95
C ASP A 55 7.52 -13.45 3.27
N GLU A 56 6.21 -13.32 3.08
CA GLU A 56 5.39 -14.32 2.40
C GLU A 56 5.43 -14.18 0.88
N ALA A 57 5.72 -12.97 0.39
CA ALA A 57 5.66 -12.65 -1.03
C ALA A 57 6.95 -11.98 -1.51
N PRO A 58 8.06 -12.72 -1.56
CA PRO A 58 9.34 -12.14 -2.01
C PRO A 58 9.29 -11.67 -3.46
N ASP A 59 8.44 -12.24 -4.29
CA ASP A 59 8.23 -11.79 -5.66
C ASP A 59 7.67 -10.36 -5.70
N MET A 60 6.69 -10.06 -4.85
CA MET A 60 6.12 -8.71 -4.73
C MET A 60 7.14 -7.73 -4.14
N LYS A 61 7.91 -8.18 -3.15
CA LYS A 61 8.97 -7.37 -2.54
C LYS A 61 9.95 -6.92 -3.61
N ASP A 62 10.39 -7.84 -4.46
CA ASP A 62 11.35 -7.56 -5.52
C ASP A 62 10.74 -6.67 -6.60
N LYS A 63 9.52 -6.96 -7.01
CA LYS A 63 8.82 -6.18 -8.04
C LYS A 63 8.65 -4.73 -7.63
N ALA A 64 8.22 -4.49 -6.40
CA ALA A 64 8.00 -3.15 -5.87
C ALA A 64 9.28 -2.50 -5.33
N ARG A 65 10.39 -3.26 -5.29
CA ARG A 65 11.69 -2.79 -4.78
C ARG A 65 11.59 -2.29 -3.34
N ILE A 66 10.91 -3.04 -2.49
CA ILE A 66 10.72 -2.66 -1.09
C ILE A 66 12.01 -2.91 -0.33
N LYS A 67 12.57 -1.86 0.27
CA LYS A 67 13.81 -1.91 1.06
C LYS A 67 13.59 -1.49 2.51
N ALA A 68 12.42 -0.98 2.84
CA ALA A 68 12.10 -0.52 4.18
C ALA A 68 10.60 -0.65 4.41
N ILE A 69 10.20 -0.91 5.66
CA ILE A 69 8.79 -1.09 6.05
C ILE A 69 8.52 -0.34 7.36
N PRO A 70 7.27 0.06 7.64
CA PRO A 70 6.12 -0.04 6.73
C PRO A 70 6.26 0.86 5.52
N MET A 71 5.78 0.39 4.38
CA MET A 71 5.79 1.18 3.16
C MET A 71 4.40 1.13 2.54
N LEU A 72 3.78 2.29 2.42
CA LEU A 72 2.46 2.43 1.81
C LEU A 72 2.66 3.03 0.42
N MET A 73 2.35 2.27 -0.63
CA MET A 73 2.50 2.75 -2.00
C MET A 73 1.13 2.94 -2.65
N MET A 74 0.96 4.08 -3.29
CA MET A 74 -0.27 4.48 -3.95
C MET A 74 -0.07 4.51 -5.46
N TYR A 75 -0.88 3.73 -6.15
CA TYR A 75 -0.75 3.50 -7.60
C TYR A 75 -1.91 4.12 -8.35
N LYS A 76 -1.63 4.66 -9.52
CA LYS A 76 -2.62 5.19 -10.45
C LYS A 76 -2.00 5.36 -11.83
N ASP A 77 -2.80 5.17 -12.87
CA ASP A 77 -2.38 5.35 -14.26
C ASP A 77 -1.19 4.47 -14.65
N GLY A 78 -1.12 3.28 -14.06
CA GLY A 78 -0.12 2.27 -14.41
C GLY A 78 1.22 2.41 -13.69
N ARG A 79 1.29 3.22 -12.64
CA ARG A 79 2.56 3.43 -11.92
C ARG A 79 2.33 3.89 -10.48
N MET A 80 3.39 3.80 -9.66
CA MET A 80 3.38 4.32 -8.30
C MET A 80 3.47 5.85 -8.36
N ARG A 81 2.51 6.51 -7.74
CA ARG A 81 2.37 7.97 -7.76
C ARG A 81 2.75 8.63 -6.45
N GLU A 82 2.43 8.00 -5.33
CA GLU A 82 2.70 8.52 -3.99
C GLU A 82 3.15 7.37 -3.10
N PHE A 83 3.95 7.71 -2.07
CA PHE A 83 4.32 6.70 -1.07
C PHE A 83 4.48 7.36 0.30
N VAL A 84 4.35 6.53 1.33
CA VAL A 84 4.60 6.93 2.72
C VAL A 84 5.46 5.85 3.34
N PHE A 85 6.60 6.24 3.91
CA PHE A 85 7.48 5.32 4.63
C PHE A 85 7.38 5.56 6.13
N GLY A 86 7.32 4.47 6.89
CA GLY A 86 7.34 4.51 8.34
C GLY A 86 5.99 4.85 8.95
N LYS A 87 5.96 4.93 10.28
CA LYS A 87 4.76 5.32 11.01
C LYS A 87 4.57 6.83 10.92
N VAL A 88 3.43 7.25 10.38
CA VAL A 88 3.11 8.67 10.19
C VAL A 88 1.71 8.96 10.67
N GLU A 89 1.39 10.25 10.77
CA GLU A 89 0.06 10.71 11.14
C GLU A 89 -0.96 10.39 10.03
N LYS A 90 -2.20 10.13 10.44
CA LYS A 90 -3.30 9.83 9.53
C LYS A 90 -3.44 10.89 8.42
N GLU A 91 -3.29 12.16 8.79
CA GLU A 91 -3.47 13.28 7.87
C GLU A 91 -2.46 13.25 6.73
N LYS A 92 -1.25 12.80 6.98
CA LYS A 92 -0.22 12.68 5.93
C LYS A 92 -0.63 11.67 4.88
N ILE A 93 -1.17 10.54 5.33
CA ILE A 93 -1.68 9.50 4.43
C ILE A 93 -2.86 10.04 3.63
N GLN A 94 -3.79 10.69 4.32
CA GLN A 94 -5.00 11.22 3.70
C GLN A 94 -4.68 12.26 2.62
N THR A 95 -3.72 13.14 2.90
CA THR A 95 -3.28 14.16 1.94
C THR A 95 -2.76 13.54 0.64
N LYS A 96 -1.91 12.51 0.78
CA LYS A 96 -1.35 11.82 -0.39
C LYS A 96 -2.42 11.01 -1.12
N LEU A 97 -3.30 10.36 -0.38
CA LEU A 97 -4.40 9.59 -0.95
C LEU A 97 -5.32 10.48 -1.81
N ASN A 98 -5.60 11.69 -1.34
CA ASN A 98 -6.42 12.64 -2.08
C ASN A 98 -5.83 12.97 -3.45
N ARG A 99 -4.51 12.92 -3.59
CA ARG A 99 -3.84 13.20 -4.86
C ARG A 99 -4.12 12.15 -5.92
N ILE A 100 -4.34 10.91 -5.53
CA ILE A 100 -4.64 9.83 -6.47
C ILE A 100 -6.14 9.54 -6.60
N SER A 101 -6.96 10.09 -5.74
CA SER A 101 -8.42 9.86 -5.73
C SER A 101 -9.17 10.73 -6.73
N LYS A 102 -8.50 11.65 -7.35
CA LYS A 102 -9.11 12.60 -8.30
C LYS A 102 -9.14 12.06 -9.71
#